data_1d5b373d11dbc30bfe61f1d56f568210
#
_entry.id   1d5b373d11dbc30bfe61f1d56f568210
#
_cell.length_a   1.000
_cell.length_b   1.000
_cell.length_c   1.000
_cell.angle_alpha   90.00
_cell.angle_beta   90.00
_cell.angle_gamma   90.00
#
_symmetry.space_group_name_H-M   'P 1'
#
loop_
_entity.id
_entity.type
_entity.pdbx_description
1 polymer ?
#
loop_
_entity_poly.entity_id
_entity_poly.type
_entity_poly.pdbx_seq_one_letter_code
_entity_poly.pdbx_strand_id
1 'polypeptide(L)'
;SALALKRHLGVSYPTAWLLHHKIMTAMVAQERQHRLDGVVQVDDAYLGGERAGGTPGRGSENKVPFVAAVSLDTAGNPRFAKLSPVPGFTNQAIAAWAQKSLQPRSWVLSDGLACFAAVAEAGCTHSVEVVGKRKPRDLPQFKWINTVLGNAKTMISGAYKSFGYRKYAERYLGAFAYRFNRRFDLADL
;
A
#
# COMPACT_ATOMS: atom_id res chain seq x y z
N SER A 1 6.41 -16.37 -6.20
CA SER A 1 6.16 -16.02 -7.61
C SER A 1 5.53 -17.19 -8.36
N ALA A 2 4.87 -16.94 -9.48
CA ALA A 2 4.29 -17.99 -10.31
C ALA A 2 5.34 -19.02 -10.79
N LEU A 3 6.57 -18.57 -11.02
CA LEU A 3 7.66 -19.48 -11.41
C LEU A 3 8.05 -20.45 -10.26
N ALA A 4 8.01 -19.96 -9.01
CA ALA A 4 8.23 -20.83 -7.86
C ALA A 4 7.09 -21.86 -7.73
N LEU A 5 5.83 -21.42 -7.85
CA LEU A 5 4.68 -22.33 -7.83
C LEU A 5 4.75 -23.41 -8.93
N LYS A 6 5.12 -23.03 -10.15
CA LYS A 6 5.35 -23.99 -11.23
C LYS A 6 6.32 -25.10 -10.80
N ARG A 7 7.44 -24.73 -10.19
CA ARG A 7 8.48 -25.69 -9.77
C ARG A 7 8.00 -26.58 -8.63
N HIS A 8 7.31 -26.03 -7.64
CA HIS A 8 6.83 -26.77 -6.48
C HIS A 8 5.67 -27.72 -6.81
N LEU A 9 4.76 -27.30 -7.71
CA LEU A 9 3.55 -28.05 -8.01
C LEU A 9 3.67 -28.94 -9.26
N GLY A 10 4.75 -28.80 -10.03
CA GLY A 10 4.93 -29.58 -11.27
C GLY A 10 3.94 -29.21 -12.39
N VAL A 11 3.25 -28.07 -12.30
CA VAL A 11 2.22 -27.65 -13.25
C VAL A 11 2.80 -26.75 -14.36
N SER A 12 2.01 -26.49 -15.42
CA SER A 12 2.39 -25.55 -16.46
C SER A 12 2.52 -24.11 -15.92
N TYR A 13 3.32 -23.26 -16.57
CA TYR A 13 3.45 -21.86 -16.15
C TYR A 13 2.12 -21.07 -16.19
N PRO A 14 1.28 -21.19 -17.24
CA PRO A 14 -0.04 -20.55 -17.24
C PRO A 14 -0.91 -20.97 -16.08
N THR A 15 -0.92 -22.27 -15.70
CA THR A 15 -1.66 -22.80 -14.56
C THR A 15 -1.14 -22.21 -13.25
N ALA A 16 0.18 -22.21 -13.05
CA ALA A 16 0.82 -21.63 -11.87
C ALA A 16 0.55 -20.11 -11.75
N TRP A 17 0.59 -19.40 -12.87
CA TRP A 17 0.30 -17.98 -12.94
C TRP A 17 -1.16 -17.68 -12.56
N LEU A 18 -2.11 -18.43 -13.12
CA LEU A 18 -3.53 -18.29 -12.79
C LEU A 18 -3.80 -18.57 -11.32
N LEU A 19 -3.24 -19.65 -10.78
CA LEU A 19 -3.35 -20.03 -9.36
C LEU A 19 -2.80 -18.92 -8.46
N HIS A 20 -1.60 -18.42 -8.77
CA HIS A 20 -0.99 -17.31 -8.03
C HIS A 20 -1.89 -16.08 -8.00
N HIS A 21 -2.49 -15.71 -9.13
CA HIS A 21 -3.40 -14.58 -9.20
C HIS A 21 -4.73 -14.80 -8.47
N LYS A 22 -5.26 -16.02 -8.46
CA LYS A 22 -6.46 -16.38 -7.68
C LYS A 22 -6.17 -16.25 -6.17
N ILE A 23 -5.03 -16.75 -5.70
CA ILE A 23 -4.60 -16.62 -4.30
C ILE A 23 -4.48 -15.14 -3.92
N MET A 24 -3.78 -14.32 -4.72
CA MET A 24 -3.69 -12.89 -4.43
C MET A 24 -5.05 -12.18 -4.43
N THR A 25 -6.00 -12.62 -5.26
CA THR A 25 -7.37 -12.07 -5.24
C THR A 25 -8.10 -12.41 -3.95
N ALA A 26 -7.95 -13.63 -3.42
CA ALA A 26 -8.50 -14.02 -2.13
C ALA A 26 -7.89 -13.20 -0.97
N MET A 27 -6.55 -13.02 -0.98
CA MET A 27 -5.85 -12.15 -0.03
C MET A 27 -6.40 -10.72 -0.03
N VAL A 28 -6.60 -10.13 -1.21
CA VAL A 28 -7.20 -8.79 -1.35
C VAL A 28 -8.62 -8.74 -0.78
N ALA A 29 -9.44 -9.74 -1.08
CA ALA A 29 -10.82 -9.79 -0.60
C ALA A 29 -10.89 -9.80 0.93
N GLN A 30 -9.96 -10.51 1.58
CA GLN A 30 -9.86 -10.54 3.04
C GLN A 30 -9.37 -9.21 3.62
N GLU A 31 -8.35 -8.57 3.00
CA GLU A 31 -7.85 -7.27 3.44
C GLU A 31 -8.84 -6.12 3.26
N ARG A 32 -9.79 -6.24 2.33
CA ARG A 32 -10.85 -5.23 2.14
C ARG A 32 -11.79 -5.10 3.34
N GLN A 33 -11.98 -6.18 4.10
CA GLN A 33 -12.87 -6.21 5.27
C GLN A 33 -12.27 -5.49 6.49
N HIS A 34 -10.94 -5.36 6.53
CA HIS A 34 -10.23 -4.71 7.62
C HIS A 34 -10.13 -3.20 7.39
N ARG A 35 -10.45 -2.40 8.40
CA ARG A 35 -10.21 -0.95 8.45
C ARG A 35 -9.16 -0.64 9.51
N LEU A 36 -8.27 0.28 9.19
CA LEU A 36 -7.25 0.74 10.14
C LEU A 36 -7.86 1.65 11.18
N ASP A 37 -7.40 1.52 12.43
CA ASP A 37 -7.86 2.26 13.60
C ASP A 37 -6.69 2.86 14.39
N GLY A 38 -7.01 3.72 15.37
CA GLY A 38 -6.03 4.36 16.25
C GLY A 38 -5.19 5.40 15.52
N VAL A 39 -3.89 5.42 15.79
CA VAL A 39 -2.93 6.30 15.09
C VAL A 39 -2.54 5.66 13.77
N VAL A 40 -2.76 6.36 12.66
CA VAL A 40 -2.50 5.87 11.31
C VAL A 40 -1.57 6.82 10.58
N GLN A 41 -0.38 6.34 10.21
CA GLN A 41 0.53 7.06 9.31
C GLN A 41 0.10 6.80 7.86
N VAL A 42 0.04 7.86 7.04
CA VAL A 42 -0.40 7.81 5.65
C VAL A 42 0.59 8.52 4.75
N ASP A 43 0.86 7.94 3.59
CA ASP A 43 1.76 8.52 2.59
C ASP A 43 1.29 8.19 1.16
N ASP A 44 1.64 9.04 0.20
CA ASP A 44 1.43 8.81 -1.21
C ASP A 44 2.60 8.07 -1.85
N ALA A 45 2.29 7.17 -2.77
CA ALA A 45 3.33 6.47 -3.51
C ALA A 45 2.86 6.08 -4.92
N TYR A 46 3.83 5.72 -5.74
CA TYR A 46 3.58 5.24 -7.10
C TYR A 46 4.19 3.86 -7.32
N LEU A 47 3.42 2.99 -7.94
CA LEU A 47 3.87 1.71 -8.43
C LEU A 47 4.18 1.81 -9.92
N GLY A 48 5.31 1.28 -10.34
CA GLY A 48 5.83 1.40 -11.70
C GLY A 48 6.95 2.43 -11.82
N GLY A 49 7.64 2.38 -12.96
CA GLY A 49 8.76 3.26 -13.29
C GLY A 49 8.43 4.23 -14.42
N GLU A 50 9.34 5.10 -14.71
CA GLU A 50 9.27 5.96 -15.89
C GLU A 50 9.58 5.14 -17.15
N ARG A 51 8.87 5.44 -18.24
CA ARG A 51 9.20 4.92 -19.57
C ARG A 51 10.18 5.84 -20.25
N ALA A 52 11.21 5.29 -20.88
CA ALA A 52 12.08 6.07 -21.73
C ALA A 52 11.27 6.74 -22.87
N GLY A 53 11.41 8.06 -23.00
CA GLY A 53 10.66 8.87 -23.99
C GLY A 53 9.23 9.25 -23.57
N GLY A 54 8.77 8.87 -22.38
CA GLY A 54 7.46 9.27 -21.85
C GLY A 54 7.52 10.54 -21.00
N THR A 55 6.35 10.99 -20.52
CA THR A 55 6.25 12.15 -19.60
C THR A 55 6.92 11.82 -18.26
N PRO A 56 7.92 12.61 -17.81
CA PRO A 56 8.61 12.36 -16.55
C PRO A 56 7.74 12.71 -15.32
N GLY A 57 8.16 12.24 -14.15
CA GLY A 57 7.56 12.61 -12.87
C GLY A 57 6.22 11.93 -12.57
N ARG A 58 5.34 12.64 -11.88
CA ARG A 58 4.03 12.13 -11.42
C ARG A 58 3.04 11.85 -12.56
N GLY A 59 3.24 12.45 -13.73
CA GLY A 59 2.40 12.31 -14.93
C GLY A 59 2.74 11.10 -15.81
N SER A 60 3.71 10.27 -15.46
CA SER A 60 4.09 9.11 -16.28
C SER A 60 2.95 8.09 -16.36
N GLU A 61 2.58 7.71 -17.58
CA GLU A 61 1.49 6.76 -17.87
C GLU A 61 1.68 5.37 -17.25
N ASN A 62 2.93 4.98 -16.99
CA ASN A 62 3.25 3.68 -16.40
C ASN A 62 3.18 3.68 -14.87
N LYS A 63 2.95 4.82 -14.23
CA LYS A 63 2.82 4.94 -12.77
C LYS A 63 1.37 4.76 -12.35
N VAL A 64 1.17 3.94 -11.33
CA VAL A 64 -0.13 3.75 -10.66
C VAL A 64 -0.04 4.40 -9.29
N PRO A 65 -0.81 5.46 -9.01
CA PRO A 65 -0.86 6.06 -7.69
C PRO A 65 -1.51 5.11 -6.69
N PHE A 66 -0.98 5.06 -5.49
CA PHE A 66 -1.59 4.33 -4.39
C PHE A 66 -1.34 5.02 -3.06
N VAL A 67 -2.27 4.86 -2.14
CA VAL A 67 -2.13 5.30 -0.75
C VAL A 67 -1.55 4.14 0.05
N ALA A 68 -0.50 4.40 0.80
CA ALA A 68 0.03 3.52 1.83
C ALA A 68 -0.42 4.04 3.19
N ALA A 69 -0.87 3.15 4.06
CA ALA A 69 -1.27 3.48 5.43
C ALA A 69 -0.82 2.39 6.39
N VAL A 70 -0.40 2.79 7.60
CA VAL A 70 0.04 1.90 8.67
C VAL A 70 -0.57 2.34 9.98
N SER A 71 -1.36 1.48 10.62
CA SER A 71 -1.83 1.72 11.99
C SER A 71 -0.77 1.29 13.00
N LEU A 72 -0.71 2.03 14.11
CA LEU A 72 0.22 1.78 15.21
C LEU A 72 -0.53 1.23 16.42
N ASP A 73 0.15 0.38 17.18
CA ASP A 73 -0.30 -0.02 18.52
C ASP A 73 -0.04 1.08 19.56
N THR A 74 -0.43 0.85 20.80
CA THR A 74 -0.23 1.78 21.92
C THR A 74 1.24 2.01 22.27
N ALA A 75 2.14 1.11 21.87
CA ALA A 75 3.58 1.23 22.04
C ALA A 75 4.27 1.93 20.85
N GLY A 76 3.48 2.32 19.83
CA GLY A 76 3.98 2.98 18.63
C GLY A 76 4.59 2.03 17.59
N ASN A 77 4.34 0.72 17.69
CA ASN A 77 4.79 -0.26 16.70
C ASN A 77 3.75 -0.46 15.58
N PRO A 78 4.19 -0.86 14.37
CA PRO A 78 3.29 -1.07 13.27
C PRO A 78 2.41 -2.31 13.51
N ARG A 79 1.11 -2.12 13.49
CA ARG A 79 0.12 -3.17 13.70
C ARG A 79 -0.37 -3.73 12.37
N PHE A 80 -1.09 -2.93 11.61
CA PHE A 80 -1.65 -3.29 10.31
C PHE A 80 -1.27 -2.29 9.24
N ALA A 81 -1.10 -2.77 8.02
CA ALA A 81 -0.83 -1.95 6.85
C ALA A 81 -1.91 -2.12 5.78
N LYS A 82 -2.17 -1.06 5.02
CA LYS A 82 -3.05 -1.07 3.86
C LYS A 82 -2.39 -0.31 2.72
N LEU A 83 -2.32 -0.92 1.56
CA LEU A 83 -1.77 -0.32 0.35
C LEU A 83 -2.83 -0.41 -0.75
N SER A 84 -3.41 0.72 -1.11
CA SER A 84 -4.59 0.77 -1.97
C SER A 84 -4.35 1.64 -3.20
N PRO A 85 -4.44 1.10 -4.42
CA PRO A 85 -4.46 1.92 -5.62
C PRO A 85 -5.62 2.91 -5.57
N VAL A 86 -5.35 4.13 -6.02
CA VAL A 86 -6.33 5.19 -6.16
C VAL A 86 -6.31 5.74 -7.59
N PRO A 87 -7.40 6.33 -8.09
CA PRO A 87 -7.41 6.90 -9.43
C PRO A 87 -6.49 8.13 -9.58
N GLY A 88 -6.17 8.78 -8.47
CA GLY A 88 -5.30 9.96 -8.39
C GLY A 88 -5.31 10.53 -6.97
N PHE A 89 -4.42 11.47 -6.71
CA PHE A 89 -4.37 12.19 -5.44
C PHE A 89 -5.26 13.44 -5.49
N THR A 90 -6.59 13.21 -5.44
CA THR A 90 -7.63 14.24 -5.35
C THR A 90 -8.42 14.08 -4.06
N ASN A 91 -9.05 15.15 -3.59
CA ASN A 91 -9.86 15.10 -2.37
C ASN A 91 -10.94 14.02 -2.45
N GLN A 92 -11.66 13.93 -3.58
CA GLN A 92 -12.70 12.93 -3.80
C GLN A 92 -12.16 11.48 -3.71
N ALA A 93 -11.00 11.22 -4.34
CA ALA A 93 -10.39 9.89 -4.32
C ALA A 93 -9.91 9.51 -2.91
N ILE A 94 -9.33 10.47 -2.17
CA ILE A 94 -8.87 10.24 -0.80
C ILE A 94 -10.03 10.09 0.18
N ALA A 95 -11.09 10.89 0.06
CA ALA A 95 -12.31 10.72 0.87
C ALA A 95 -12.92 9.33 0.67
N ALA A 96 -13.08 8.88 -0.58
CA ALA A 96 -13.61 7.56 -0.91
C ALA A 96 -12.70 6.42 -0.40
N TRP A 97 -11.38 6.60 -0.47
CA TRP A 97 -10.41 5.67 0.10
C TRP A 97 -10.51 5.62 1.63
N ALA A 98 -10.57 6.77 2.29
CA ALA A 98 -10.63 6.88 3.75
C ALA A 98 -11.88 6.20 4.32
N GLN A 99 -13.05 6.42 3.72
CA GLN A 99 -14.30 5.77 4.11
C GLN A 99 -14.23 4.24 4.09
N LYS A 100 -13.48 3.67 3.15
CA LYS A 100 -13.30 2.20 3.01
C LYS A 100 -12.18 1.65 3.89
N SER A 101 -11.18 2.46 4.20
CA SER A 101 -9.88 2.00 4.74
C SER A 101 -9.66 2.37 6.19
N LEU A 102 -10.32 3.40 6.71
CA LEU A 102 -10.13 3.93 8.05
C LEU A 102 -11.39 3.75 8.91
N GLN A 103 -11.20 3.48 10.18
CA GLN A 103 -12.27 3.59 11.17
C GLN A 103 -12.50 5.06 11.53
N PRO A 104 -13.75 5.50 11.71
CA PRO A 104 -14.04 6.82 12.26
C PRO A 104 -13.29 7.05 13.60
N ARG A 105 -12.93 8.28 13.89
CA ARG A 105 -12.14 8.71 15.07
C ARG A 105 -10.67 8.27 15.05
N SER A 106 -10.16 7.68 13.95
CA SER A 106 -8.73 7.46 13.80
C SER A 106 -7.99 8.79 13.69
N TRP A 107 -6.77 8.83 14.21
CA TRP A 107 -5.86 9.96 14.09
C TRP A 107 -4.90 9.71 12.93
N VAL A 108 -5.07 10.44 11.86
CA VAL A 108 -4.29 10.28 10.61
C VAL A 108 -3.17 11.30 10.57
N LEU A 109 -1.93 10.81 10.45
CA LEU A 109 -0.74 11.63 10.27
C LEU A 109 -0.24 11.50 8.82
N SER A 110 -0.06 12.62 8.13
CA SER A 110 0.50 12.67 6.77
C SER A 110 1.57 13.75 6.59
N ASP A 111 2.33 13.66 5.48
CA ASP A 111 3.42 14.57 5.12
C ASP A 111 2.99 15.95 4.57
N GLY A 112 1.69 16.20 4.47
CA GLY A 112 1.15 17.49 4.03
C GLY A 112 0.73 17.54 2.57
N LEU A 113 0.59 16.42 1.87
CA LEU A 113 -0.09 16.41 0.58
C LEU A 113 -1.55 16.85 0.78
N ALA A 114 -1.94 17.98 0.13
CA ALA A 114 -3.18 18.70 0.42
C ALA A 114 -4.45 17.83 0.38
N CYS A 115 -4.53 16.85 -0.53
CA CYS A 115 -5.70 15.98 -0.65
C CYS A 115 -5.92 15.06 0.56
N PHE A 116 -4.92 14.83 1.42
CA PHE A 116 -5.10 14.03 2.63
C PHE A 116 -5.98 14.72 3.68
N ALA A 117 -6.22 16.04 3.58
CA ALA A 117 -7.21 16.72 4.42
C ALA A 117 -8.62 16.08 4.28
N ALA A 118 -8.93 15.46 3.13
CA ALA A 118 -10.21 14.81 2.88
C ALA A 118 -10.47 13.54 3.74
N VAL A 119 -9.50 13.06 4.53
CA VAL A 119 -9.74 11.97 5.51
C VAL A 119 -10.73 12.41 6.61
N ALA A 120 -10.87 13.72 6.83
CA ALA A 120 -11.86 14.28 7.75
C ALA A 120 -13.30 13.92 7.35
N GLU A 121 -13.58 13.73 6.06
CA GLU A 121 -14.91 13.31 5.56
C GLU A 121 -15.28 11.87 5.99
N ALA A 122 -14.28 11.08 6.39
CA ALA A 122 -14.49 9.75 6.98
C ALA A 122 -14.60 9.79 8.53
N GLY A 123 -14.71 10.97 9.13
CA GLY A 123 -14.77 11.16 10.59
C GLY A 123 -13.42 10.96 11.28
N CYS A 124 -12.31 11.10 10.59
CA CYS A 124 -10.95 11.01 11.13
C CYS A 124 -10.41 12.39 11.52
N THR A 125 -9.53 12.43 12.51
CA THR A 125 -8.73 13.62 12.84
C THR A 125 -7.47 13.62 11.97
N HIS A 126 -7.17 14.73 11.29
CA HIS A 126 -6.00 14.85 10.43
C HIS A 126 -4.93 15.73 11.08
N SER A 127 -3.71 15.21 11.17
CA SER A 127 -2.51 15.94 11.55
C SER A 127 -1.53 15.96 10.39
N VAL A 128 -1.00 17.14 10.10
CA VAL A 128 -0.04 17.35 9.03
C VAL A 128 1.33 17.65 9.62
N GLU A 129 2.34 16.93 9.18
CA GLU A 129 3.75 17.20 9.51
C GLU A 129 4.52 17.46 8.23
N VAL A 130 4.71 18.72 7.88
CA VAL A 130 5.41 19.12 6.65
C VAL A 130 6.86 18.64 6.68
N VAL A 131 7.22 17.73 5.81
CA VAL A 131 8.58 17.14 5.73
C VAL A 131 9.62 18.17 5.32
N GLY A 132 9.32 19.01 4.33
CA GLY A 132 10.23 20.02 3.82
C GLY A 132 11.55 19.42 3.33
N LYS A 133 12.68 19.99 3.77
CA LYS A 133 14.03 19.51 3.45
C LYS A 133 14.59 18.53 4.49
N ARG A 134 13.82 18.13 5.50
CA ARG A 134 14.26 17.20 6.55
C ARG A 134 14.49 15.82 5.98
N LYS A 135 15.48 15.12 6.52
CA LYS A 135 15.77 13.74 6.11
C LYS A 135 14.82 12.77 6.83
N PRO A 136 14.53 11.59 6.27
CA PRO A 136 13.63 10.60 6.91
C PRO A 136 14.04 10.24 8.36
N ARG A 137 15.34 10.23 8.66
CA ARG A 137 15.86 9.98 10.02
C ARG A 137 15.48 11.06 11.05
N ASP A 138 15.20 12.27 10.57
CA ASP A 138 14.83 13.41 11.40
C ASP A 138 13.31 13.50 11.63
N LEU A 139 12.56 12.50 11.14
CA LEU A 139 11.11 12.39 11.14
C LEU A 139 10.69 11.02 11.68
N PRO A 140 10.95 10.73 12.96
CA PRO A 140 10.64 9.42 13.56
C PRO A 140 9.16 9.06 13.48
N GLN A 141 8.27 10.06 13.42
CA GLN A 141 6.82 9.90 13.28
C GLN A 141 6.41 9.27 11.93
N PHE A 142 7.27 9.24 10.91
CA PHE A 142 7.04 8.56 9.62
C PHE A 142 7.86 7.27 9.45
N LYS A 143 8.54 6.83 10.51
CA LYS A 143 9.42 5.65 10.47
C LYS A 143 8.73 4.43 9.86
N TRP A 144 7.53 4.13 10.33
CA TRP A 144 6.88 2.88 9.96
C TRP A 144 6.27 2.91 8.56
N ILE A 145 5.67 4.03 8.15
CA ILE A 145 5.16 4.15 6.79
C ILE A 145 6.31 4.07 5.76
N ASN A 146 7.46 4.71 6.04
CA ASN A 146 8.64 4.62 5.20
C ASN A 146 9.20 3.19 5.13
N THR A 147 9.23 2.48 6.27
CA THR A 147 9.66 1.08 6.34
C THR A 147 8.75 0.17 5.52
N VAL A 148 7.43 0.31 5.66
CA VAL A 148 6.44 -0.48 4.91
C VAL A 148 6.55 -0.21 3.42
N LEU A 149 6.69 1.04 3.00
CA LEU A 149 6.90 1.41 1.60
C LEU A 149 8.20 0.84 1.04
N GLY A 150 9.29 0.92 1.80
CA GLY A 150 10.58 0.32 1.43
C GLY A 150 10.47 -1.20 1.23
N ASN A 151 9.86 -1.90 2.17
CA ASN A 151 9.65 -3.34 2.11
C ASN A 151 8.75 -3.75 0.92
N ALA A 152 7.67 -3.01 0.66
CA ALA A 152 6.79 -3.25 -0.48
C ALA A 152 7.55 -3.09 -1.81
N LYS A 153 8.32 -2.01 -1.96
CA LYS A 153 9.15 -1.77 -3.15
C LYS A 153 10.19 -2.89 -3.35
N THR A 154 10.89 -3.28 -2.29
CA THR A 154 11.88 -4.36 -2.33
C THR A 154 11.25 -5.69 -2.72
N MET A 155 10.10 -6.05 -2.13
CA MET A 155 9.38 -7.28 -2.48
C MET A 155 8.96 -7.27 -3.95
N ILE A 156 8.41 -6.17 -4.44
CA ILE A 156 7.93 -6.06 -5.83
C ILE A 156 9.10 -6.14 -6.80
N SER A 157 10.17 -5.39 -6.59
CA SER A 157 11.33 -5.38 -7.48
C SER A 157 12.09 -6.72 -7.46
N GLY A 158 12.23 -7.34 -6.29
CA GLY A 158 12.95 -8.59 -6.13
C GLY A 158 12.20 -9.82 -6.68
N ALA A 159 10.90 -9.93 -6.37
CA ALA A 159 10.14 -11.13 -6.70
C ALA A 159 9.47 -11.09 -8.09
N TYR A 160 9.09 -9.92 -8.57
CA TYR A 160 8.21 -9.80 -9.75
C TYR A 160 8.81 -9.00 -10.90
N LYS A 161 9.87 -8.22 -10.64
CA LYS A 161 10.57 -7.40 -11.65
C LYS A 161 9.64 -6.36 -12.30
N SER A 162 8.78 -6.82 -13.25
CA SER A 162 7.82 -6.00 -13.98
C SER A 162 6.53 -6.78 -14.24
N PHE A 163 5.41 -6.08 -14.23
CA PHE A 163 4.08 -6.61 -14.56
C PHE A 163 3.18 -5.46 -15.04
N GLY A 164 2.00 -5.78 -15.56
CA GLY A 164 1.01 -4.76 -15.95
C GLY A 164 0.47 -4.01 -14.73
N TYR A 165 1.16 -2.94 -14.31
CA TYR A 165 0.89 -2.22 -13.05
C TYR A 165 -0.56 -1.78 -12.94
N ARG A 166 -1.14 -1.14 -13.96
CA ARG A 166 -2.55 -0.70 -13.91
C ARG A 166 -3.53 -1.85 -13.68
N LYS A 167 -3.27 -3.00 -14.31
CA LYS A 167 -4.18 -4.17 -14.23
C LYS A 167 -4.05 -4.93 -12.92
N TYR A 168 -2.86 -4.97 -12.33
CA TYR A 168 -2.55 -5.89 -11.25
C TYR A 168 -2.09 -5.23 -9.95
N ALA A 169 -1.97 -3.90 -9.89
CA ALA A 169 -1.49 -3.18 -8.72
C ALA A 169 -2.18 -3.62 -7.43
N GLU A 170 -3.50 -3.67 -7.43
CA GLU A 170 -4.29 -4.05 -6.25
C GLU A 170 -3.92 -5.45 -5.73
N ARG A 171 -3.71 -6.42 -6.63
CA ARG A 171 -3.35 -7.80 -6.24
C ARG A 171 -2.00 -7.86 -5.56
N TYR A 172 -0.98 -7.20 -6.12
CA TYR A 172 0.37 -7.24 -5.58
C TYR A 172 0.50 -6.43 -4.29
N LEU A 173 -0.11 -5.25 -4.22
CA LEU A 173 -0.14 -4.42 -3.02
C LEU A 173 -0.96 -5.07 -1.90
N GLY A 174 -2.13 -5.63 -2.23
CA GLY A 174 -2.95 -6.36 -1.26
C GLY A 174 -2.30 -7.64 -0.75
N ALA A 175 -1.62 -8.39 -1.61
CA ALA A 175 -0.87 -9.58 -1.18
C ALA A 175 0.35 -9.22 -0.29
N PHE A 176 0.94 -8.05 -0.46
CA PHE A 176 1.93 -7.54 0.47
C PHE A 176 1.29 -7.21 1.83
N ALA A 177 0.20 -6.44 1.83
CA ALA A 177 -0.52 -6.05 3.05
C ALA A 177 -0.99 -7.30 3.83
N TYR A 178 -1.58 -8.28 3.14
CA TYR A 178 -2.03 -9.55 3.72
C TYR A 178 -0.92 -10.24 4.52
N ARG A 179 0.27 -10.40 3.92
CA ARG A 179 1.43 -11.03 4.57
C ARG A 179 2.02 -10.18 5.67
N PHE A 180 2.05 -8.87 5.49
CA PHE A 180 2.52 -7.96 6.53
C PHE A 180 1.62 -8.03 7.77
N ASN A 181 0.32 -8.06 7.58
CA ASN A 181 -0.67 -8.06 8.66
C ASN A 181 -0.67 -9.38 9.46
N ARG A 182 -0.17 -10.48 8.88
CA ARG A 182 -0.05 -11.81 9.52
C ARG A 182 1.39 -12.22 9.81
N ARG A 183 2.34 -11.28 9.80
CA ARG A 183 3.77 -11.59 9.93
C ARG A 183 4.19 -12.24 11.26
N PHE A 184 3.36 -12.13 12.28
CA PHE A 184 3.58 -12.74 13.59
C PHE A 184 2.67 -13.95 13.85
N ASP A 185 1.75 -14.22 12.96
CA ASP A 185 0.87 -15.38 13.02
C ASP A 185 0.93 -16.12 11.69
N LEU A 186 1.87 -17.05 11.61
CA LEU A 186 2.09 -17.86 10.40
C LEU A 186 1.01 -18.91 10.19
N ALA A 187 0.22 -19.23 11.21
CA ALA A 187 -0.90 -20.16 11.10
C ALA A 187 -2.07 -19.55 10.30
N ASP A 188 -2.16 -18.22 10.29
CA ASP A 188 -3.17 -17.45 9.54
C ASP A 188 -2.74 -17.11 8.09
N LEU A 189 -1.58 -17.58 7.66
CA LEU A 189 -1.08 -17.45 6.30
C LEU A 189 -1.51 -18.63 5.45
#